data_c8b0bf2932bc74e7b73e8b22af1e9640
#
_entry.id   c8b0bf2932bc74e7b73e8b22af1e9640
#
_cell.length_a   1.000
_cell.length_b   1.000
_cell.length_c   1.000
_cell.angle_alpha   90.00
_cell.angle_beta   90.00
_cell.angle_gamma   90.00
#
_symmetry.space_group_name_H-M   'P 1'
#
loop_
_entity.id
_entity.type
_entity.pdbx_description
1 polymer ?
#
loop_
_entity_poly.entity_id
_entity_poly.type
_entity_poly.pdbx_seq_one_letter_code
_entity_poly.pdbx_strand_id
1 'polypeptide(L)'
;MAELLVETANKFVIGNMGEKFSYMIPFVAALFATSVVSNLISLVGLRSPTADLSTEAAWAVVVFTMITAQKIKTNGFGGYMKGFTTPIPIMTPFNILSEIATPISMACRHFGNILSGVVINALIYGSLALASGKLLGLLPGVLGRTLSQIPILDVGVPAVLSVYFDWFSGVMQAFIFCMLTVMYIANAAEE
;
A
#
# COMPACT_ATOMS: atom_id res chain seq x y z
N MET A 1 13.63 -2.40 21.50
CA MET A 1 13.07 -2.13 20.15
C MET A 1 12.33 -3.32 19.57
N ALA A 2 12.96 -4.50 19.45
CA ALA A 2 12.26 -5.70 18.94
C ALA A 2 11.03 -6.09 19.78
N GLU A 3 11.12 -6.05 21.10
CA GLU A 3 9.97 -6.30 21.99
C GLU A 3 8.81 -5.33 21.75
N LEU A 4 9.10 -4.05 21.57
CA LEU A 4 8.07 -3.03 21.31
C LEU A 4 7.34 -3.29 19.97
N LEU A 5 8.06 -3.73 18.95
CA LEU A 5 7.46 -4.09 17.66
C LEU A 5 6.55 -5.32 17.77
N VAL A 6 7.02 -6.35 18.50
CA VAL A 6 6.24 -7.57 18.75
C VAL A 6 5.01 -7.26 19.60
N GLU A 7 5.17 -6.46 20.66
CA GLU A 7 4.05 -6.06 21.51
C GLU A 7 3.00 -5.23 20.74
N THR A 8 3.45 -4.32 19.87
CA THR A 8 2.54 -3.53 19.02
C THR A 8 1.79 -4.42 18.04
N ALA A 9 2.49 -5.37 17.39
CA ALA A 9 1.85 -6.33 16.49
C ALA A 9 0.86 -7.23 17.24
N ASN A 10 1.19 -7.68 18.44
CA ASN A 10 0.30 -8.45 19.30
C ASN A 10 -0.98 -7.65 19.64
N LYS A 11 -0.82 -6.44 20.14
CA LYS A 11 -1.96 -5.56 20.45
C LYS A 11 -2.82 -5.27 19.24
N PHE A 12 -2.19 -5.07 18.09
CA PHE A 12 -2.91 -4.80 16.84
C PHE A 12 -3.74 -6.00 16.38
N VAL A 13 -3.16 -7.19 16.32
CA VAL A 13 -3.87 -8.39 15.86
C VAL A 13 -4.92 -8.84 16.88
N ILE A 14 -4.54 -8.97 18.15
CA ILE A 14 -5.45 -9.44 19.21
C ILE A 14 -6.61 -8.45 19.42
N GLY A 15 -6.33 -7.13 19.35
CA GLY A 15 -7.35 -6.10 19.51
C GLY A 15 -8.40 -6.08 18.39
N ASN A 16 -8.05 -6.52 17.18
CA ASN A 16 -8.96 -6.51 16.03
C ASN A 16 -9.56 -7.88 15.69
N MET A 17 -8.88 -8.99 16.01
CA MET A 17 -9.29 -10.35 15.64
C MET A 17 -9.60 -11.25 16.86
N GLY A 18 -9.19 -10.83 18.05
CA GLY A 18 -9.29 -11.63 19.28
C GLY A 18 -8.15 -12.65 19.45
N GLU A 19 -8.06 -13.25 20.64
CA GLU A 19 -6.97 -14.16 21.01
C GLU A 19 -6.89 -15.45 20.17
N LYS A 20 -8.00 -15.85 19.56
CA LYS A 20 -8.08 -17.05 18.70
C LYS A 20 -7.15 -16.95 17.48
N PHE A 21 -6.80 -15.74 17.05
CA PHE A 21 -5.98 -15.47 15.88
C PHE A 21 -4.52 -15.11 16.20
N SER A 22 -4.05 -15.46 17.41
CA SER A 22 -2.66 -15.21 17.81
C SER A 22 -1.64 -15.85 16.86
N TYR A 23 -1.98 -16.94 16.18
CA TYR A 23 -1.14 -17.59 15.16
C TYR A 23 -0.91 -16.72 13.91
N MET A 24 -1.71 -15.69 13.69
CA MET A 24 -1.57 -14.76 12.54
C MET A 24 -0.62 -13.60 12.83
N ILE A 25 -0.24 -13.38 14.07
CA ILE A 25 0.64 -12.26 14.46
C ILE A 25 1.96 -12.26 13.66
N PRO A 26 2.68 -13.39 13.50
CA PRO A 26 3.91 -13.40 12.72
C PRO A 26 3.68 -13.06 11.24
N PHE A 27 2.58 -13.51 10.66
CA PHE A 27 2.23 -13.22 9.27
C PHE A 27 1.95 -11.73 9.06
N VAL A 28 1.11 -11.14 9.89
CA VAL A 28 0.75 -9.71 9.80
C VAL A 28 1.98 -8.83 10.05
N ALA A 29 2.80 -9.18 11.06
CA ALA A 29 4.03 -8.47 11.35
C ALA A 29 5.03 -8.55 10.19
N ALA A 30 5.21 -9.72 9.58
CA ALA A 30 6.07 -9.91 8.42
C ALA A 30 5.56 -9.13 7.20
N LEU A 31 4.25 -9.17 6.94
CA LEU A 31 3.62 -8.43 5.85
C LEU A 31 3.82 -6.93 6.01
N PHE A 32 3.60 -6.40 7.22
CA PHE A 32 3.81 -4.98 7.52
C PHE A 32 5.28 -4.59 7.36
N ALA A 33 6.20 -5.34 7.98
CA ALA A 33 7.63 -5.07 7.90
C ALA A 33 8.16 -5.10 6.46
N THR A 34 7.75 -6.11 5.67
CA THR A 34 8.16 -6.25 4.27
C THR A 34 7.61 -5.09 3.43
N SER A 35 6.35 -4.70 3.63
CA SER A 35 5.72 -3.59 2.93
C SER A 35 6.40 -2.26 3.25
N VAL A 36 6.67 -1.97 4.54
CA VAL A 36 7.35 -0.75 4.97
C VAL A 36 8.77 -0.70 4.41
N VAL A 37 9.55 -1.77 4.53
CA VAL A 37 10.93 -1.81 4.00
C VAL A 37 10.92 -1.64 2.48
N SER A 38 10.01 -2.30 1.77
CA SER A 38 9.88 -2.15 0.32
C SER A 38 9.57 -0.73 -0.11
N ASN A 39 8.71 -0.02 0.64
CA ASN A 39 8.40 1.37 0.35
C ASN A 39 9.56 2.31 0.68
N LEU A 40 10.27 2.08 1.79
CA LEU A 40 11.42 2.90 2.19
C LEU A 40 12.65 2.73 1.29
N ILE A 41 12.77 1.62 0.59
CA ILE A 41 13.86 1.37 -0.38
C ILE A 41 13.88 2.43 -1.49
N SER A 42 12.74 2.99 -1.85
CA SER A 42 12.65 4.08 -2.84
C SER A 42 13.42 5.33 -2.42
N LEU A 43 13.50 5.63 -1.12
CA LEU A 43 14.27 6.77 -0.57
C LEU A 43 15.78 6.64 -0.83
N VAL A 44 16.28 5.42 -0.97
CA VAL A 44 17.70 5.15 -1.28
C VAL A 44 17.96 5.16 -2.79
N GLY A 45 16.94 5.47 -3.60
CA GLY A 45 17.04 5.50 -5.05
C GLY A 45 16.98 4.11 -5.71
N LEU A 46 16.61 3.07 -4.95
CA LEU A 46 16.39 1.73 -5.49
C LEU A 46 14.92 1.56 -5.90
N ARG A 47 14.69 0.75 -6.92
CA ARG A 47 13.32 0.43 -7.34
C ARG A 47 12.62 -0.40 -6.27
N SER A 48 11.51 0.12 -5.77
CA SER A 48 10.68 -0.61 -4.81
C SER A 48 10.05 -1.85 -5.45
N PRO A 49 10.08 -3.02 -4.80
CA PRO A 49 9.34 -4.21 -5.24
C PRO A 49 7.83 -3.98 -5.32
N THR A 50 7.30 -3.11 -4.46
CA THR A 50 5.87 -2.72 -4.42
C THR A 50 5.45 -1.79 -5.57
N ALA A 51 6.41 -1.29 -6.34
CA ALA A 51 6.14 -0.57 -7.59
C ALA A 51 5.73 -1.49 -8.76
N ASP A 52 5.80 -2.81 -8.58
CA ASP A 52 5.33 -3.79 -9.56
C ASP A 52 3.95 -4.34 -9.14
N LEU A 53 2.98 -4.21 -10.04
CA LEU A 53 1.61 -4.72 -9.82
C LEU A 53 1.59 -6.24 -9.57
N SER A 54 2.53 -6.99 -10.13
CA SER A 54 2.65 -8.44 -9.91
C SER A 54 2.93 -8.79 -8.46
N THR A 55 3.77 -8.02 -7.76
CA THR A 55 4.08 -8.20 -6.34
C THR A 55 2.85 -7.94 -5.48
N GLU A 56 2.16 -6.83 -5.74
CA GLU A 56 0.95 -6.45 -5.02
C GLU A 56 -0.21 -7.43 -5.27
N ALA A 57 -0.35 -7.88 -6.52
CA ALA A 57 -1.33 -8.90 -6.87
C ALA A 57 -1.02 -10.23 -6.16
N ALA A 58 0.24 -10.64 -6.08
CA ALA A 58 0.62 -11.84 -5.35
C ALA A 58 0.26 -11.76 -3.85
N TRP A 59 0.54 -10.63 -3.20
CA TRP A 59 0.15 -10.42 -1.80
C TRP A 59 -1.37 -10.43 -1.62
N ALA A 60 -2.09 -9.74 -2.49
CA ALA A 60 -3.55 -9.72 -2.45
C ALA A 60 -4.16 -11.12 -2.67
N VAL A 61 -3.59 -11.94 -3.55
CA VAL A 61 -4.02 -13.33 -3.76
C VAL A 61 -3.77 -14.19 -2.53
N VAL A 62 -2.61 -14.05 -1.87
CA VAL A 62 -2.32 -14.76 -0.61
C VAL A 62 -3.35 -14.40 0.46
N VAL A 63 -3.60 -13.11 0.68
CA VAL A 63 -4.59 -12.62 1.64
C VAL A 63 -5.99 -13.12 1.28
N PHE A 64 -6.38 -13.05 0.02
CA PHE A 64 -7.67 -13.56 -0.47
C PHE A 64 -7.83 -15.06 -0.21
N THR A 65 -6.79 -15.84 -0.46
CA THR A 65 -6.79 -17.29 -0.17
C THR A 65 -7.00 -17.55 1.32
N MET A 66 -6.39 -16.74 2.19
CA MET A 66 -6.57 -16.85 3.63
C MET A 66 -7.99 -16.48 4.07
N ILE A 67 -8.57 -15.41 3.51
CA ILE A 67 -9.95 -15.00 3.76
C ILE A 67 -10.92 -16.12 3.35
N THR A 68 -10.78 -16.64 2.13
CA THR A 68 -11.62 -17.71 1.61
C THR A 68 -11.47 -19.00 2.43
N ALA A 69 -10.23 -19.36 2.80
CA ALA A 69 -10.00 -20.52 3.66
C ALA A 69 -10.66 -20.35 5.04
N GLN A 70 -10.64 -19.14 5.61
CA GLN A 70 -11.30 -18.85 6.87
C GLN A 70 -12.84 -18.95 6.74
N LYS A 71 -13.44 -18.39 5.70
CA LYS A 71 -14.88 -18.51 5.42
C LYS A 71 -15.31 -19.98 5.30
N ILE A 72 -14.55 -20.77 4.56
CA ILE A 72 -14.83 -22.22 4.42
C ILE A 72 -14.66 -22.95 5.75
N LYS A 73 -13.68 -22.58 6.57
CA LYS A 73 -13.43 -23.20 7.87
C LYS A 73 -14.55 -22.89 8.87
N THR A 74 -15.13 -21.69 8.81
CA THR A 74 -16.19 -21.24 9.73
C THR A 74 -17.54 -21.84 9.33
N ASN A 75 -17.93 -21.73 8.06
CA ASN A 75 -19.28 -22.06 7.58
C ASN A 75 -19.36 -23.41 6.82
N GLY A 76 -18.22 -24.04 6.58
CA GLY A 76 -18.12 -25.16 5.67
C GLY A 76 -18.29 -24.74 4.20
N PHE A 77 -17.94 -25.64 3.29
CA PHE A 77 -18.02 -25.36 1.85
C PHE A 77 -19.47 -25.04 1.40
N GLY A 78 -20.46 -25.76 1.94
CA GLY A 78 -21.87 -25.52 1.61
C GLY A 78 -22.38 -24.17 2.13
N GLY A 79 -21.94 -23.75 3.32
CA GLY A 79 -22.28 -22.44 3.90
C GLY A 79 -21.67 -21.29 3.10
N TYR A 80 -20.42 -21.43 2.67
CA TYR A 80 -19.75 -20.46 1.81
C TYR A 80 -20.49 -20.27 0.48
N MET A 81 -20.89 -21.37 -0.19
CA MET A 81 -21.66 -21.29 -1.44
C MET A 81 -23.05 -20.67 -1.23
N LYS A 82 -23.70 -20.99 -0.10
CA LYS A 82 -24.99 -20.40 0.27
C LYS A 82 -24.87 -18.89 0.59
N GLY A 83 -23.72 -18.45 1.11
CA GLY A 83 -23.45 -17.03 1.38
C GLY A 83 -23.58 -16.15 0.13
N PHE A 84 -23.24 -16.67 -1.06
CA PHE A 84 -23.42 -15.93 -2.31
C PHE A 84 -24.89 -15.67 -2.67
N THR A 85 -25.80 -16.52 -2.23
CA THR A 85 -27.25 -16.41 -2.52
C THR A 85 -28.04 -15.66 -1.44
N THR A 86 -27.41 -15.31 -0.34
CA THR A 86 -28.03 -14.60 0.77
C THR A 86 -27.83 -13.08 0.61
N PRO A 87 -28.77 -12.20 0.95
CA PRO A 87 -30.13 -12.50 1.46
C PRO A 87 -31.14 -12.88 0.36
N ILE A 88 -30.89 -12.51 -0.89
CA ILE A 88 -31.79 -12.74 -2.02
C ILE A 88 -31.00 -13.33 -3.19
N PRO A 89 -31.46 -14.42 -3.84
CA PRO A 89 -30.74 -15.08 -4.94
C PRO A 89 -30.39 -14.16 -6.12
N ILE A 90 -31.14 -13.09 -6.36
CA ILE A 90 -30.86 -12.10 -7.40
C ILE A 90 -29.57 -11.32 -7.17
N MET A 91 -29.06 -11.28 -5.91
CA MET A 91 -27.82 -10.61 -5.55
C MET A 91 -26.57 -11.49 -5.79
N THR A 92 -26.75 -12.75 -6.14
CA THR A 92 -25.62 -13.68 -6.40
C THR A 92 -24.54 -13.09 -7.32
N PRO A 93 -24.87 -12.51 -8.49
CA PRO A 93 -23.84 -11.96 -9.37
C PRO A 93 -23.06 -10.80 -8.74
N PHE A 94 -23.72 -9.98 -7.92
CA PHE A 94 -23.06 -8.88 -7.21
C PHE A 94 -22.16 -9.38 -6.08
N ASN A 95 -22.58 -10.42 -5.36
CA ASN A 95 -21.77 -11.02 -4.29
C ASN A 95 -20.52 -11.69 -4.86
N ILE A 96 -20.63 -12.41 -5.99
CA ILE A 96 -19.47 -12.99 -6.70
C ILE A 96 -18.53 -11.88 -7.18
N LEU A 97 -19.08 -10.82 -7.77
CA LEU A 97 -18.29 -9.69 -8.24
C LEU A 97 -17.55 -9.01 -7.08
N SER A 98 -18.21 -8.81 -5.95
CA SER A 98 -17.62 -8.24 -4.73
C SER A 98 -16.46 -9.10 -4.20
N GLU A 99 -16.62 -10.42 -4.18
CA GLU A 99 -15.56 -11.36 -3.74
C GLU A 99 -14.31 -11.25 -4.60
N ILE A 100 -14.48 -11.14 -5.94
CA ILE A 100 -13.37 -10.97 -6.88
C ILE A 100 -12.79 -9.55 -6.82
N ALA A 101 -13.63 -8.54 -6.63
CA ALA A 101 -13.22 -7.15 -6.57
C ALA A 101 -12.36 -6.83 -5.34
N THR A 102 -12.53 -7.56 -4.24
CA THR A 102 -11.79 -7.33 -2.99
C THR A 102 -10.27 -7.44 -3.18
N PRO A 103 -9.69 -8.56 -3.66
CA PRO A 103 -8.24 -8.65 -3.87
C PRO A 103 -7.73 -7.69 -4.94
N ILE A 104 -8.50 -7.45 -5.98
CA ILE A 104 -8.15 -6.48 -7.03
C ILE A 104 -8.06 -5.07 -6.44
N SER A 105 -9.04 -4.68 -5.64
CA SER A 105 -9.07 -3.38 -4.98
C SER A 105 -7.89 -3.20 -4.02
N MET A 106 -7.51 -4.24 -3.27
CA MET A 106 -6.35 -4.20 -2.37
C MET A 106 -5.05 -4.00 -3.14
N ALA A 107 -4.82 -4.79 -4.19
CA ALA A 107 -3.63 -4.68 -5.05
C ALA A 107 -3.55 -3.32 -5.74
N CYS A 108 -4.63 -2.88 -6.38
CA CYS A 108 -4.68 -1.61 -7.09
C CYS A 108 -4.52 -0.39 -6.16
N ARG A 109 -5.01 -0.46 -4.93
CA ARG A 109 -4.86 0.62 -3.95
C ARG A 109 -3.40 0.83 -3.59
N HIS A 110 -2.68 -0.23 -3.26
CA HIS A 110 -1.27 -0.15 -2.88
C HIS A 110 -0.40 0.27 -4.07
N PHE A 111 -0.53 -0.44 -5.17
CA PHE A 111 0.17 -0.11 -6.42
C PHE A 111 -0.12 1.32 -6.91
N GLY A 112 -1.39 1.72 -6.90
CA GLY A 112 -1.82 3.04 -7.37
C GLY A 112 -1.24 4.19 -6.54
N ASN A 113 -1.11 4.00 -5.23
CA ASN A 113 -0.49 4.99 -4.36
C ASN A 113 1.00 5.21 -4.71
N ILE A 114 1.75 4.12 -4.89
CA ILE A 114 3.18 4.17 -5.25
C ILE A 114 3.36 4.77 -6.65
N LEU A 115 2.57 4.29 -7.62
CA LEU A 115 2.63 4.79 -9.00
C LEU A 115 2.31 6.28 -9.07
N SER A 116 1.27 6.72 -8.36
CA SER A 116 0.91 8.15 -8.30
C SER A 116 2.05 8.98 -7.71
N GLY A 117 2.68 8.52 -6.64
CA GLY A 117 3.85 9.19 -6.05
C GLY A 117 4.99 9.35 -7.05
N VAL A 118 5.35 8.28 -7.75
CA VAL A 118 6.42 8.30 -8.77
C VAL A 118 6.08 9.27 -9.92
N VAL A 119 4.85 9.23 -10.44
CA VAL A 119 4.42 10.11 -11.55
C VAL A 119 4.38 11.56 -11.11
N ILE A 120 3.81 11.86 -9.95
CA ILE A 120 3.71 13.23 -9.43
C ILE A 120 5.11 13.78 -9.17
N ASN A 121 6.01 13.02 -8.54
CA ASN A 121 7.38 13.44 -8.33
C ASN A 121 8.08 13.73 -9.67
N ALA A 122 7.99 12.85 -10.66
CA ALA A 122 8.60 13.04 -11.97
C ALA A 122 8.11 14.32 -12.67
N LEU A 123 6.79 14.61 -12.60
CA LEU A 123 6.20 15.82 -13.17
C LEU A 123 6.67 17.09 -12.45
N ILE A 124 6.77 17.05 -11.12
CA ILE A 124 7.24 18.16 -10.31
C ILE A 124 8.72 18.44 -10.58
N TYR A 125 9.57 17.41 -10.61
CA TYR A 125 10.98 17.56 -10.98
C TYR A 125 11.13 18.20 -12.36
N GLY A 126 10.42 17.70 -13.38
CA GLY A 126 10.45 18.28 -14.72
C GLY A 126 9.97 19.73 -14.77
N SER A 127 8.91 20.05 -14.05
CA SER A 127 8.35 21.41 -14.00
C SER A 127 9.28 22.39 -13.28
N LEU A 128 9.87 21.98 -12.16
CA LEU A 128 10.79 22.81 -11.37
C LEU A 128 12.12 23.01 -12.10
N ALA A 129 12.63 22.03 -12.82
CA ALA A 129 13.81 22.17 -13.66
C ALA A 129 13.59 23.23 -14.74
N LEU A 130 12.45 23.18 -15.42
CA LEU A 130 12.08 24.20 -16.42
C LEU A 130 11.88 25.59 -15.80
N ALA A 131 11.22 25.68 -14.64
CA ALA A 131 11.02 26.95 -13.95
C ALA A 131 12.34 27.53 -13.45
N SER A 132 13.21 26.70 -12.88
CA SER A 132 14.55 27.08 -12.43
C SER A 132 15.40 27.64 -13.59
N GLY A 133 15.42 26.94 -14.73
CA GLY A 133 16.13 27.37 -15.92
C GLY A 133 15.63 28.72 -16.45
N LYS A 134 14.30 28.94 -16.49
CA LYS A 134 13.71 30.22 -16.92
C LYS A 134 13.96 31.36 -15.94
N LEU A 135 13.78 31.14 -14.64
CA LEU A 135 13.98 32.14 -13.59
C LEU A 135 15.44 32.60 -13.50
N LEU A 136 16.36 31.65 -13.51
CA LEU A 136 17.80 31.94 -13.43
C LEU A 136 18.35 32.48 -14.76
N GLY A 137 17.77 32.10 -15.89
CA GLY A 137 18.11 32.64 -17.22
C GLY A 137 17.74 34.13 -17.42
N LEU A 138 16.86 34.68 -16.55
CA LEU A 138 16.53 36.11 -16.54
C LEU A 138 17.64 36.97 -15.92
N LEU A 139 18.61 36.37 -15.22
CA LEU A 139 19.75 37.09 -14.65
C LEU A 139 20.74 37.49 -15.77
N PRO A 140 21.16 38.77 -15.84
CA PRO A 140 22.08 39.23 -16.88
C PRO A 140 23.49 38.71 -16.66
N GLY A 141 24.19 38.32 -17.72
CA GLY A 141 25.60 37.97 -17.71
C GLY A 141 25.92 36.47 -17.61
N VAL A 142 27.18 36.19 -17.34
CA VAL A 142 27.70 34.81 -17.24
C VAL A 142 27.08 34.03 -16.07
N LEU A 143 26.74 34.72 -15.00
CA LEU A 143 26.06 34.15 -13.82
C LEU A 143 24.70 33.54 -14.15
N GLY A 144 23.89 34.19 -14.98
CA GLY A 144 22.61 33.65 -15.42
C GLY A 144 22.74 32.38 -16.24
N ARG A 145 23.78 32.31 -17.10
CA ARG A 145 24.04 31.13 -17.94
C ARG A 145 24.52 29.92 -17.15
N THR A 146 25.38 30.11 -16.14
CA THR A 146 25.89 29.01 -15.32
C THR A 146 24.86 28.55 -14.29
N LEU A 147 24.11 29.47 -13.67
CA LEU A 147 23.08 29.14 -12.69
C LEU A 147 21.84 28.52 -13.34
N SER A 148 21.48 28.90 -14.59
CA SER A 148 20.35 28.28 -15.29
C SER A 148 20.56 26.80 -15.65
N GLN A 149 21.79 26.31 -15.58
CA GLN A 149 22.10 24.89 -15.77
C GLN A 149 21.99 24.08 -14.47
N ILE A 150 21.89 24.77 -13.32
CA ILE A 150 21.74 24.10 -12.01
C ILE A 150 20.28 24.20 -11.58
N PRO A 151 19.55 23.08 -11.48
CA PRO A 151 18.15 23.07 -11.08
C PRO A 151 18.03 23.25 -9.55
N ILE A 152 18.29 24.47 -9.07
CA ILE A 152 18.33 24.79 -7.63
C ILE A 152 16.98 24.50 -6.95
N LEU A 153 15.87 24.69 -7.66
CA LEU A 153 14.54 24.41 -7.13
C LEU A 153 14.27 22.89 -6.98
N ASP A 154 15.02 22.04 -7.70
CA ASP A 154 14.89 20.58 -7.60
C ASP A 154 15.51 20.01 -6.33
N VAL A 155 16.30 20.77 -5.59
CA VAL A 155 16.96 20.28 -4.37
C VAL A 155 16.05 20.41 -3.15
N GLY A 156 15.24 21.48 -3.06
CA GLY A 156 14.45 21.77 -1.86
C GLY A 156 13.03 21.18 -1.88
N VAL A 157 12.22 21.58 -2.85
CA VAL A 157 10.80 21.23 -2.91
C VAL A 157 10.57 19.72 -3.14
N PRO A 158 11.26 19.08 -4.09
CA PRO A 158 11.09 17.65 -4.30
C PRO A 158 11.55 16.79 -3.14
N ALA A 159 12.59 17.20 -2.39
CA ALA A 159 13.05 16.46 -1.22
C ALA A 159 11.93 16.38 -0.13
N VAL A 160 11.20 17.48 0.09
CA VAL A 160 10.06 17.48 1.02
C VAL A 160 8.92 16.60 0.51
N LEU A 161 8.66 16.62 -0.80
CA LEU A 161 7.63 15.81 -1.42
C LEU A 161 7.99 14.32 -1.42
N SER A 162 9.26 13.96 -1.64
CA SER A 162 9.72 12.57 -1.50
C SER A 162 9.49 12.04 -0.09
N VAL A 163 9.82 12.84 0.94
CA VAL A 163 9.54 12.45 2.33
C VAL A 163 8.04 12.20 2.53
N TYR A 164 7.18 13.04 1.97
CA TYR A 164 5.74 12.85 2.09
C TYR A 164 5.24 11.60 1.33
N PHE A 165 5.58 11.45 0.05
CA PHE A 165 5.07 10.36 -0.78
C PHE A 165 5.73 9.02 -0.46
N ASP A 166 7.04 8.99 -0.30
CA ASP A 166 7.77 7.73 -0.12
C ASP A 166 7.70 7.23 1.33
N TRP A 167 7.85 8.14 2.29
CA TRP A 167 7.85 7.75 3.70
C TRP A 167 6.46 7.73 4.30
N PHE A 168 5.78 8.87 4.37
CA PHE A 168 4.50 8.97 5.07
C PHE A 168 3.40 8.18 4.34
N SER A 169 3.21 8.43 3.06
CA SER A 169 2.16 7.76 2.27
C SER A 169 2.46 6.26 2.12
N GLY A 170 3.73 5.88 1.93
CA GLY A 170 4.14 4.48 1.85
C GLY A 170 3.91 3.70 3.15
N VAL A 171 4.27 4.28 4.30
CA VAL A 171 4.03 3.64 5.62
C VAL A 171 2.53 3.56 5.93
N MET A 172 1.78 4.64 5.66
CA MET A 172 0.33 4.64 5.83
C MET A 172 -0.35 3.59 4.97
N GLN A 173 0.11 3.40 3.73
CA GLN A 173 -0.45 2.40 2.83
C GLN A 173 -0.15 0.97 3.30
N ALA A 174 1.06 0.71 3.80
CA ALA A 174 1.41 -0.56 4.43
C ALA A 174 0.49 -0.86 5.63
N PHE A 175 0.24 0.14 6.47
CA PHE A 175 -0.68 0.02 7.61
C PHE A 175 -2.11 -0.27 7.16
N ILE A 176 -2.64 0.45 6.16
CA ILE A 176 -3.98 0.25 5.63
C ILE A 176 -4.13 -1.15 5.03
N PHE A 177 -3.13 -1.65 4.30
CA PHE A 177 -3.14 -2.99 3.73
C PHE A 177 -3.22 -4.07 4.82
N CYS A 178 -2.40 -3.95 5.88
CA CYS A 178 -2.43 -4.85 7.03
C CYS A 178 -3.75 -4.77 7.80
N MET A 179 -4.28 -3.56 8.00
CA MET A 179 -5.57 -3.35 8.68
C MET A 179 -6.71 -4.02 7.91
N LEU A 180 -6.77 -3.83 6.59
CA LEU A 180 -7.76 -4.47 5.75
C LEU A 180 -7.63 -6.00 5.78
N THR A 181 -6.40 -6.52 5.72
CA THR A 181 -6.15 -7.96 5.83
C THR A 181 -6.71 -8.53 7.12
N VAL A 182 -6.40 -7.90 8.26
CA VAL A 182 -6.86 -8.29 9.59
C VAL A 182 -8.39 -8.23 9.67
N MET A 183 -8.98 -7.11 9.23
CA MET A 183 -10.44 -6.92 9.29
C MET A 183 -11.21 -7.91 8.40
N TYR A 184 -10.73 -8.16 7.18
CA TYR A 184 -11.40 -9.13 6.28
C TYR A 184 -11.34 -10.56 6.81
N ILE A 185 -10.21 -10.96 7.43
CA ILE A 185 -10.08 -12.29 8.02
C ILE A 185 -10.93 -12.39 9.30
N ALA A 186 -11.00 -11.34 10.12
CA ALA A 186 -11.87 -11.29 11.29
C ALA A 186 -13.34 -11.43 10.91
N ASN A 187 -13.79 -10.63 9.95
CA ASN A 187 -15.17 -10.69 9.44
C ASN A 187 -15.51 -12.08 8.88
N ALA A 188 -14.57 -12.68 8.12
CA ALA A 188 -14.73 -14.04 7.59
C ALA A 188 -14.84 -15.13 8.68
N ALA A 189 -14.48 -14.82 9.90
CA ALA A 189 -14.62 -15.73 11.04
C ALA A 189 -15.91 -15.53 11.83
N GLU A 190 -16.57 -14.38 11.68
CA GLU A 190 -17.83 -14.04 12.35
C GLU A 190 -19.05 -14.36 11.48
N GLU A 191 -18.89 -14.37 10.15
CA GLU A 191 -19.92 -14.81 9.20
C GLU A 191 -20.20 -16.32 9.33
#